data_684541154deceaa1704736a58be0f8e3
#
_entry.id   684541154deceaa1704736a58be0f8e3
#
_cell.length_a   1.000
_cell.length_b   1.000
_cell.length_c   1.000
_cell.angle_alpha   90.00
_cell.angle_beta   90.00
_cell.angle_gamma   90.00
#
_symmetry.space_group_name_H-M   'P 1'
#
loop_
_entity.id
_entity.type
_entity.pdbx_description
1 polymer ?
#
loop_
_entity_poly.entity_id
_entity_poly.type
_entity_poly.pdbx_seq_one_letter_code
_entity_poly.pdbx_strand_id
1 'polypeptide(L)'
;MQAPIGGFVESAKEFFANGGRGCNITVPFKEDAYQFADRLTERAQLAGAVNTLKKLDDGEIIGDNTDGEGLVQDLLQYQVPIKGARILIIGAGGAARGVIKPLLDQSPANIVVANRTFSKAQKLEEMFKEFGAIRAVPMEEIQASFDVVINSTSASLSGDLPAISPAIFDKHTVSYDMMYGQGLTAFNQWAKDKGVAQTYDGLGMLVGQAAESFMLWRGLRPGTKQILRELRKNLEG
;
A
#
# COMPACT_ATOMS: atom_id res chain seq x y z
N MET A 1 -9.07 18.54 7.29
CA MET A 1 -8.84 18.98 8.68
C MET A 1 -7.40 18.62 9.02
N GLN A 2 -6.64 19.50 9.64
CA GLN A 2 -5.27 19.24 10.07
C GLN A 2 -5.26 19.09 11.60
N ALA A 3 -4.88 17.91 12.09
CA ALA A 3 -4.68 17.69 13.52
C ALA A 3 -3.25 18.04 13.91
N PRO A 4 -3.00 18.62 15.10
CA PRO A 4 -1.65 18.81 15.60
C PRO A 4 -1.03 17.47 16.00
N ILE A 5 0.29 17.38 15.98
CA ILE A 5 0.99 16.19 16.47
C ILE A 5 0.64 15.98 17.95
N GLY A 6 0.23 14.75 18.30
CA GLY A 6 -0.29 14.40 19.62
C GLY A 6 -1.73 14.82 19.90
N GLY A 7 -2.43 15.49 18.96
CA GLY A 7 -3.81 15.97 19.12
C GLY A 7 -4.82 15.23 18.23
N PHE A 8 -4.46 14.06 17.71
CA PHE A 8 -5.35 13.30 16.83
C PHE A 8 -6.66 12.91 17.50
N VAL A 9 -6.60 12.37 18.71
CA VAL A 9 -7.78 11.85 19.44
C VAL A 9 -8.81 12.95 19.68
N GLU A 10 -8.37 14.11 20.15
CA GLU A 10 -9.23 15.28 20.41
C GLU A 10 -9.86 15.78 19.10
N SER A 11 -9.05 15.90 18.05
CA SER A 11 -9.52 16.33 16.72
C SER A 11 -10.54 15.35 16.13
N ALA A 12 -10.32 14.03 16.29
CA ALA A 12 -11.25 13.01 15.83
C ALA A 12 -12.57 13.02 16.63
N LYS A 13 -12.50 13.16 17.95
CA LYS A 13 -13.68 13.30 18.80
C LYS A 13 -14.52 14.52 18.41
N GLU A 14 -13.89 15.68 18.23
CA GLU A 14 -14.55 16.90 17.78
C GLU A 14 -15.21 16.73 16.41
N PHE A 15 -14.52 16.11 15.44
CA PHE A 15 -15.05 15.82 14.12
C PHE A 15 -16.34 14.98 14.20
N PHE A 16 -16.34 13.90 14.98
CA PHE A 16 -17.50 13.03 15.11
C PHE A 16 -18.62 13.66 15.96
N ALA A 17 -18.30 14.49 16.96
CA ALA A 17 -19.28 15.25 17.74
C ALA A 17 -20.00 16.29 16.88
N ASN A 18 -19.31 16.90 15.92
CA ASN A 18 -19.86 17.89 14.98
C ASN A 18 -20.59 17.25 13.78
N GLY A 19 -20.96 15.97 13.87
CA GLY A 19 -21.76 15.29 12.84
C GLY A 19 -20.96 14.58 11.75
N GLY A 20 -19.63 14.50 11.87
CA GLY A 20 -18.81 13.69 10.99
C GLY A 20 -19.24 12.23 11.00
N ARG A 21 -19.30 11.58 9.83
CA ARG A 21 -19.72 10.17 9.68
C ARG A 21 -18.59 9.25 9.27
N GLY A 22 -17.46 9.80 8.78
CA GLY A 22 -16.27 9.07 8.38
C GLY A 22 -15.22 9.98 7.79
N CYS A 23 -13.98 9.57 7.84
CA CYS A 23 -12.84 10.31 7.27
C CYS A 23 -11.71 9.37 6.89
N ASN A 24 -10.85 9.83 5.96
CA ASN A 24 -9.56 9.19 5.71
C ASN A 24 -8.50 9.78 6.65
N ILE A 25 -7.57 8.93 7.04
CA ILE A 25 -6.43 9.26 7.88
C ILE A 25 -5.15 9.04 7.09
N THR A 26 -4.26 10.03 7.14
CA THR A 26 -2.94 9.94 6.51
C THR A 26 -1.82 10.02 7.56
N VAL A 27 -0.59 9.92 7.10
CA VAL A 27 0.61 10.07 7.95
C VAL A 27 0.58 11.42 8.69
N PRO A 28 0.96 11.46 9.99
CA PRO A 28 1.54 10.36 10.78
C PRO A 28 0.50 9.58 11.62
N PHE A 29 -0.80 9.80 11.48
CA PHE A 29 -1.84 9.45 12.44
C PHE A 29 -2.51 8.07 12.23
N LYS A 30 -2.02 7.24 11.31
CA LYS A 30 -2.66 5.93 11.03
C LYS A 30 -2.61 4.96 12.21
N GLU A 31 -1.57 5.03 13.05
CA GLU A 31 -1.46 4.25 14.28
C GLU A 31 -2.34 4.81 15.40
N ASP A 32 -2.43 6.15 15.52
CA ASP A 32 -3.35 6.79 16.44
C ASP A 32 -4.81 6.45 16.13
N ALA A 33 -5.17 6.43 14.84
CA ALA A 33 -6.50 6.03 14.39
C ALA A 33 -6.79 4.55 14.65
N TYR A 34 -5.78 3.68 14.60
CA TYR A 34 -5.89 2.27 14.98
C TYR A 34 -6.26 2.13 16.46
N GLN A 35 -5.63 2.90 17.35
CA GLN A 35 -5.92 2.90 18.78
C GLN A 35 -7.25 3.59 19.11
N PHE A 36 -7.69 4.53 18.29
CA PHE A 36 -8.90 5.30 18.50
C PHE A 36 -10.18 4.56 18.12
N ALA A 37 -10.12 3.65 17.15
CA ALA A 37 -11.28 2.91 16.67
C ALA A 37 -11.81 1.93 17.72
N ASP A 38 -13.15 1.89 17.92
CA ASP A 38 -13.80 0.95 18.84
C ASP A 38 -13.71 -0.48 18.29
N ARG A 39 -13.79 -0.63 16.96
CA ARG A 39 -13.66 -1.91 16.25
C ARG A 39 -12.75 -1.76 15.05
N LEU A 40 -12.03 -2.84 14.74
CA LEU A 40 -11.11 -2.91 13.61
C LEU A 40 -11.54 -4.00 12.65
N THR A 41 -11.44 -3.73 11.35
CA THR A 41 -11.49 -4.80 10.35
C THR A 41 -10.26 -5.70 10.44
N GLU A 42 -10.36 -6.93 9.95
CA GLU A 42 -9.22 -7.86 9.94
C GLU A 42 -8.00 -7.26 9.23
N ARG A 43 -8.19 -6.61 8.07
CA ARG A 43 -7.10 -5.98 7.34
C ARG A 43 -6.47 -4.80 8.09
N ALA A 44 -7.25 -4.05 8.88
CA ALA A 44 -6.70 -3.01 9.75
C ALA A 44 -5.90 -3.61 10.92
N GLN A 45 -6.38 -4.70 11.52
CA GLN A 45 -5.65 -5.42 12.57
C GLN A 45 -4.31 -5.94 12.06
N LEU A 46 -4.31 -6.59 10.91
CA LEU A 46 -3.10 -7.10 10.26
C LEU A 46 -2.15 -5.97 9.84
N ALA A 47 -2.67 -4.87 9.31
CA ALA A 47 -1.85 -3.70 8.96
C ALA A 47 -1.27 -2.98 10.20
N GLY A 48 -1.95 -3.08 11.37
CA GLY A 48 -1.60 -2.31 12.57
C GLY A 48 -1.75 -0.81 12.38
N ALA A 49 -2.60 -0.41 11.45
CA ALA A 49 -2.82 0.97 11.05
C ALA A 49 -4.20 1.13 10.42
N VAL A 50 -4.81 2.29 10.61
CA VAL A 50 -6.11 2.67 10.06
C VAL A 50 -5.94 3.88 9.16
N ASN A 51 -6.39 3.78 7.91
CA ASN A 51 -6.47 4.91 6.98
C ASN A 51 -7.90 5.40 6.77
N THR A 52 -8.91 4.68 7.30
CA THR A 52 -10.33 4.99 7.10
C THR A 52 -11.10 4.75 8.39
N LEU A 53 -11.82 5.77 8.87
CA LEU A 53 -12.75 5.66 10.00
C LEU A 53 -14.19 5.80 9.49
N LYS A 54 -15.11 5.04 10.10
CA LYS A 54 -16.55 5.13 9.87
C LYS A 54 -17.29 5.08 11.20
N LYS A 55 -18.18 6.06 11.46
CA LYS A 55 -19.11 6.04 12.59
C LYS A 55 -20.39 5.31 12.18
N LEU A 56 -20.75 4.30 12.95
CA LEU A 56 -21.99 3.54 12.79
C LEU A 56 -23.18 4.29 13.41
N ASP A 57 -24.39 3.77 13.18
CA ASP A 57 -25.64 4.39 13.70
C ASP A 57 -25.79 4.23 15.21
N ASP A 58 -25.19 3.21 15.81
CA ASP A 58 -25.09 3.00 17.27
C ASP A 58 -24.04 3.90 17.93
N GLY A 59 -23.24 4.61 17.16
CA GLY A 59 -22.18 5.51 17.60
C GLY A 59 -20.78 4.90 17.62
N GLU A 60 -20.63 3.58 17.48
CA GLU A 60 -19.31 2.92 17.38
C GLU A 60 -18.52 3.43 16.16
N ILE A 61 -17.21 3.48 16.31
CA ILE A 61 -16.28 3.88 15.23
C ILE A 61 -15.50 2.66 14.77
N ILE A 62 -15.70 2.28 13.50
CA ILE A 62 -14.93 1.23 12.85
C ILE A 62 -13.70 1.84 12.17
N GLY A 63 -12.55 1.23 12.42
CA GLY A 63 -11.28 1.49 11.72
C GLY A 63 -11.00 0.43 10.66
N ASP A 64 -10.61 0.90 9.48
CA ASP A 64 -10.26 0.07 8.33
C ASP A 64 -8.94 0.50 7.70
N ASN A 65 -8.28 -0.43 7.00
CA ASN A 65 -7.12 -0.13 6.17
C ASN A 65 -7.39 -0.54 4.71
N THR A 66 -7.57 0.45 3.85
CA THR A 66 -7.93 0.27 2.45
C THR A 66 -6.74 0.34 1.50
N ASP A 67 -5.52 0.59 2.00
CA ASP A 67 -4.32 0.79 1.18
C ASP A 67 -4.00 -0.46 0.33
N GLY A 68 -4.05 -1.64 0.94
CA GLY A 68 -3.71 -2.88 0.25
C GLY A 68 -4.72 -3.26 -0.83
N GLU A 69 -5.99 -3.05 -0.59
CA GLU A 69 -7.02 -3.26 -1.61
C GLU A 69 -6.84 -2.26 -2.77
N GLY A 70 -6.47 -1.01 -2.44
CA GLY A 70 -6.13 0.00 -3.44
C GLY A 70 -5.02 -0.44 -4.39
N LEU A 71 -3.94 -1.02 -3.85
CA LEU A 71 -2.84 -1.58 -4.65
C LEU A 71 -3.32 -2.74 -5.53
N VAL A 72 -4.03 -3.70 -4.96
CA VAL A 72 -4.52 -4.88 -5.70
C VAL A 72 -5.41 -4.46 -6.86
N GLN A 73 -6.36 -3.56 -6.62
CA GLN A 73 -7.26 -3.06 -7.66
C GLN A 73 -6.51 -2.33 -8.77
N ASP A 74 -5.47 -1.59 -8.45
CA ASP A 74 -4.66 -0.90 -9.45
C ASP A 74 -3.86 -1.89 -10.30
N LEU A 75 -3.21 -2.88 -9.68
CA LEU A 75 -2.53 -3.95 -10.41
C LEU A 75 -3.48 -4.72 -11.35
N LEU A 76 -4.68 -5.06 -10.87
CA LEU A 76 -5.69 -5.75 -11.67
C LEU A 76 -6.21 -4.88 -12.82
N GLN A 77 -6.35 -3.56 -12.63
CA GLN A 77 -6.76 -2.63 -13.68
C GLN A 77 -5.76 -2.61 -14.84
N TYR A 78 -4.47 -2.77 -14.55
CA TYR A 78 -3.40 -2.90 -15.55
C TYR A 78 -3.17 -4.34 -16.02
N GLN A 79 -4.03 -5.28 -15.61
CA GLN A 79 -3.95 -6.70 -15.98
C GLN A 79 -2.62 -7.34 -15.55
N VAL A 80 -2.02 -6.85 -14.47
CA VAL A 80 -0.80 -7.44 -13.90
C VAL A 80 -1.15 -8.82 -13.35
N PRO A 81 -0.47 -9.89 -13.77
CA PRO A 81 -0.75 -11.24 -13.30
C PRO A 81 -0.26 -11.42 -11.87
N ILE A 82 -1.17 -11.35 -10.89
CA ILE A 82 -0.83 -11.58 -9.47
C ILE A 82 -0.92 -13.06 -9.12
N LYS A 83 -1.96 -13.74 -9.61
CA LYS A 83 -2.17 -15.17 -9.36
C LYS A 83 -1.02 -16.00 -9.94
N GLY A 84 -0.37 -16.80 -9.09
CA GLY A 84 0.76 -17.63 -9.47
C GLY A 84 2.07 -16.86 -9.68
N ALA A 85 2.10 -15.53 -9.49
CA ALA A 85 3.28 -14.71 -9.65
C ALA A 85 4.24 -14.84 -8.46
N ARG A 86 5.53 -14.68 -8.74
CA ARG A 86 6.58 -14.47 -7.73
C ARG A 86 6.69 -12.97 -7.49
N ILE A 87 6.35 -12.52 -6.29
CA ILE A 87 6.30 -11.11 -5.94
C ILE A 87 7.45 -10.77 -4.99
N LEU A 88 8.19 -9.70 -5.28
CA LEU A 88 9.14 -9.09 -4.36
C LEU A 88 8.56 -7.81 -3.80
N ILE A 89 8.53 -7.67 -2.47
CA ILE A 89 8.23 -6.42 -1.78
C ILE A 89 9.52 -5.88 -1.16
N ILE A 90 9.94 -4.71 -1.59
CA ILE A 90 11.09 -4.00 -1.04
C ILE A 90 10.58 -3.00 0.00
N GLY A 91 11.00 -3.19 1.26
CA GLY A 91 10.53 -2.46 2.41
C GLY A 91 9.71 -3.34 3.35
N ALA A 92 9.75 -3.02 4.65
CA ALA A 92 9.00 -3.71 5.69
C ALA A 92 8.40 -2.71 6.70
N GLY A 93 7.96 -1.56 6.19
CA GLY A 93 7.22 -0.55 6.95
C GLY A 93 5.71 -0.77 6.91
N GLY A 94 4.95 0.22 7.40
CA GLY A 94 3.49 0.17 7.43
C GLY A 94 2.85 -0.03 6.07
N ALA A 95 3.41 0.57 5.00
CA ALA A 95 2.91 0.39 3.63
C ALA A 95 3.05 -1.07 3.17
N ALA A 96 4.22 -1.70 3.34
CA ALA A 96 4.42 -3.13 3.05
C ALA A 96 3.45 -4.00 3.85
N ARG A 97 3.35 -3.76 5.15
CA ARG A 97 2.47 -4.51 6.05
C ARG A 97 1.01 -4.46 5.60
N GLY A 98 0.54 -3.30 5.16
CA GLY A 98 -0.85 -3.10 4.73
C GLY A 98 -1.22 -3.81 3.42
N VAL A 99 -0.25 -4.16 2.57
CA VAL A 99 -0.53 -4.75 1.24
C VAL A 99 -0.32 -6.26 1.16
N ILE A 100 0.40 -6.86 2.13
CA ILE A 100 0.75 -8.30 2.09
C ILE A 100 -0.51 -9.17 2.09
N LYS A 101 -1.44 -8.99 3.03
CA LYS A 101 -2.64 -9.83 3.11
C LYS A 101 -3.51 -9.73 1.85
N PRO A 102 -3.86 -8.53 1.35
CA PRO A 102 -4.60 -8.40 0.09
C PRO A 102 -3.88 -9.03 -1.12
N LEU A 103 -2.56 -8.98 -1.18
CA LEU A 103 -1.80 -9.67 -2.23
C LEU A 103 -1.84 -11.19 -2.08
N LEU A 104 -1.70 -11.72 -0.85
CA LEU A 104 -1.81 -13.18 -0.58
C LEU A 104 -3.19 -13.72 -0.96
N ASP A 105 -4.25 -12.94 -0.77
CA ASP A 105 -5.62 -13.31 -1.15
C ASP A 105 -5.79 -13.49 -2.67
N GLN A 106 -4.89 -12.91 -3.48
CA GLN A 106 -4.85 -13.13 -4.94
C GLN A 106 -4.11 -14.41 -5.33
N SER A 107 -3.67 -15.24 -4.35
CA SER A 107 -2.99 -16.51 -4.59
C SER A 107 -1.71 -16.40 -5.44
N PRO A 108 -0.75 -15.54 -5.09
CA PRO A 108 0.57 -15.53 -5.74
C PRO A 108 1.29 -16.87 -5.48
N ALA A 109 2.29 -17.20 -6.30
CA ALA A 109 3.14 -18.37 -6.04
C ALA A 109 3.93 -18.19 -4.74
N ASN A 110 4.48 -17.02 -4.52
CA ASN A 110 5.08 -16.61 -3.26
C ASN A 110 5.26 -15.09 -3.19
N ILE A 111 5.38 -14.56 -1.97
CA ILE A 111 5.84 -13.20 -1.70
C ILE A 111 7.20 -13.28 -0.99
N VAL A 112 8.19 -12.57 -1.53
CA VAL A 112 9.47 -12.34 -0.86
C VAL A 112 9.47 -10.92 -0.30
N VAL A 113 9.82 -10.76 0.97
CA VAL A 113 9.98 -9.46 1.60
C VAL A 113 11.46 -9.21 1.86
N ALA A 114 11.96 -8.10 1.34
CA ALA A 114 13.33 -7.64 1.55
C ALA A 114 13.35 -6.26 2.21
N ASN A 115 14.20 -6.08 3.20
CA ASN A 115 14.33 -4.80 3.89
C ASN A 115 15.76 -4.59 4.42
N ARG A 116 16.24 -3.34 4.39
CA ARG A 116 17.56 -2.96 4.92
C ARG A 116 17.81 -3.50 6.35
N THR A 117 16.77 -3.42 7.21
CA THR A 117 16.79 -4.07 8.53
C THR A 117 16.06 -5.41 8.40
N PHE A 118 16.82 -6.50 8.20
CA PHE A 118 16.28 -7.84 7.91
C PHE A 118 15.25 -8.31 8.94
N SER A 119 15.48 -8.05 10.23
CA SER A 119 14.56 -8.43 11.31
C SER A 119 13.15 -7.85 11.15
N LYS A 120 12.97 -6.73 10.44
CA LYS A 120 11.64 -6.20 10.12
C LYS A 120 10.94 -7.05 9.06
N ALA A 121 11.66 -7.54 8.06
CA ALA A 121 11.11 -8.45 7.06
C ALA A 121 10.71 -9.80 7.69
N GLN A 122 11.55 -10.33 8.59
CA GLN A 122 11.24 -11.56 9.35
C GLN A 122 9.97 -11.44 10.20
N LYS A 123 9.73 -10.29 10.80
CA LYS A 123 8.48 -10.02 11.53
C LYS A 123 7.25 -10.08 10.63
N LEU A 124 7.35 -9.58 9.40
CA LEU A 124 6.25 -9.68 8.43
C LEU A 124 6.05 -11.14 7.96
N GLU A 125 7.12 -11.87 7.69
CA GLU A 125 7.01 -13.29 7.39
C GLU A 125 6.26 -14.04 8.50
N GLU A 126 6.70 -13.88 9.75
CA GLU A 126 6.07 -14.54 10.91
C GLU A 126 4.58 -14.18 11.04
N MET A 127 4.25 -12.91 10.81
CA MET A 127 2.89 -12.40 10.92
C MET A 127 1.95 -12.96 9.84
N PHE A 128 2.46 -13.17 8.62
CA PHE A 128 1.64 -13.51 7.46
C PHE A 128 1.79 -14.95 6.96
N LYS A 129 2.71 -15.76 7.51
CA LYS A 129 3.01 -17.13 7.04
C LYS A 129 1.80 -18.07 7.05
N GLU A 130 0.82 -17.83 7.93
CA GLU A 130 -0.40 -18.64 7.99
C GLU A 130 -1.40 -18.30 6.88
N PHE A 131 -1.25 -17.15 6.22
CA PHE A 131 -2.14 -16.71 5.16
C PHE A 131 -1.67 -17.10 3.74
N GLY A 132 -0.43 -17.55 3.59
CA GLY A 132 0.10 -17.97 2.30
C GLY A 132 1.63 -18.05 2.24
N ALA A 133 2.14 -18.31 1.04
CA ALA A 133 3.58 -18.47 0.83
C ALA A 133 4.29 -17.11 0.87
N ILE A 134 4.89 -16.79 1.99
CA ILE A 134 5.70 -15.58 2.22
C ILE A 134 7.02 -15.94 2.90
N ARG A 135 8.10 -15.25 2.56
CA ARG A 135 9.40 -15.38 3.22
C ARG A 135 10.17 -14.07 3.25
N ALA A 136 10.95 -13.86 4.28
CA ALA A 136 11.94 -12.82 4.37
C ALA A 136 13.27 -13.30 3.77
N VAL A 137 13.92 -12.43 2.99
CA VAL A 137 15.23 -12.72 2.41
C VAL A 137 16.13 -11.48 2.57
N PRO A 138 17.38 -11.62 3.03
CA PRO A 138 18.33 -10.51 3.05
C PRO A 138 18.50 -9.91 1.64
N MET A 139 18.59 -8.58 1.54
CA MET A 139 18.65 -7.90 0.24
C MET A 139 19.83 -8.36 -0.63
N GLU A 140 20.96 -8.62 0.00
CA GLU A 140 22.20 -9.09 -0.63
C GLU A 140 22.13 -10.52 -1.19
N GLU A 141 21.20 -11.34 -0.66
CA GLU A 141 21.01 -12.73 -1.11
C GLU A 141 20.05 -12.84 -2.30
N ILE A 142 19.36 -11.76 -2.66
CA ILE A 142 18.40 -11.78 -3.76
C ILE A 142 19.14 -11.62 -5.10
N GLN A 143 19.23 -12.72 -5.86
CA GLN A 143 19.95 -12.79 -7.15
C GLN A 143 19.05 -13.34 -8.28
N ALA A 144 17.72 -13.38 -8.08
CA ALA A 144 16.77 -13.89 -9.07
C ALA A 144 15.73 -12.84 -9.41
N SER A 145 15.20 -12.89 -10.64
CA SER A 145 14.12 -12.02 -11.09
C SER A 145 12.76 -12.44 -10.51
N PHE A 146 11.85 -11.48 -10.51
CA PHE A 146 10.47 -11.65 -10.05
C PHE A 146 9.47 -11.22 -11.14
N ASP A 147 8.27 -11.76 -11.07
CA ASP A 147 7.22 -11.39 -12.01
C ASP A 147 6.67 -10.00 -11.67
N VAL A 148 6.60 -9.66 -10.38
CA VAL A 148 6.21 -8.33 -9.88
C VAL A 148 7.18 -7.88 -8.81
N VAL A 149 7.70 -6.66 -8.94
CA VAL A 149 8.57 -6.02 -7.93
C VAL A 149 7.89 -4.75 -7.43
N ILE A 150 7.60 -4.71 -6.13
CA ILE A 150 6.91 -3.61 -5.47
C ILE A 150 7.86 -2.89 -4.53
N ASN A 151 8.14 -1.62 -4.81
CA ASN A 151 8.84 -0.75 -3.88
C ASN A 151 7.85 -0.08 -2.92
N SER A 152 7.95 -0.41 -1.64
CA SER A 152 7.15 0.19 -0.56
C SER A 152 7.95 1.18 0.30
N THR A 153 9.17 1.52 -0.12
CA THR A 153 10.02 2.48 0.59
C THR A 153 9.78 3.90 0.12
N SER A 154 10.10 4.88 0.95
CA SER A 154 10.05 6.29 0.57
C SER A 154 11.33 6.77 -0.14
N ALA A 155 12.28 5.89 -0.46
CA ALA A 155 13.57 6.23 -1.05
C ALA A 155 13.42 7.01 -2.37
N SER A 156 12.44 6.66 -3.19
CA SER A 156 12.17 7.37 -4.46
C SER A 156 11.83 8.86 -4.29
N LEU A 157 11.34 9.29 -3.12
CA LEU A 157 11.03 10.70 -2.85
C LEU A 157 12.29 11.57 -2.74
N SER A 158 13.40 10.98 -2.28
CA SER A 158 14.73 11.63 -2.24
C SER A 158 15.59 11.32 -3.46
N GLY A 159 15.06 10.57 -4.44
CA GLY A 159 15.82 10.10 -5.60
C GLY A 159 16.75 8.92 -5.31
N ASP A 160 16.66 8.33 -4.12
CA ASP A 160 17.48 7.18 -3.72
C ASP A 160 16.91 5.87 -4.25
N LEU A 161 17.78 4.88 -4.37
CA LEU A 161 17.43 3.52 -4.75
C LEU A 161 17.68 2.54 -3.59
N PRO A 162 16.90 1.47 -3.49
CA PRO A 162 17.19 0.41 -2.53
C PRO A 162 18.51 -0.29 -2.88
N ALA A 163 19.31 -0.62 -1.86
CA ALA A 163 20.58 -1.33 -2.02
C ALA A 163 20.35 -2.83 -2.31
N ILE A 164 19.79 -3.13 -3.47
CA ILE A 164 19.46 -4.49 -3.92
C ILE A 164 20.00 -4.72 -5.34
N SER A 165 20.31 -5.97 -5.66
CA SER A 165 20.82 -6.35 -6.98
C SER A 165 19.82 -6.04 -8.09
N PRO A 166 20.23 -5.49 -9.24
CA PRO A 166 19.35 -5.33 -10.40
C PRO A 166 18.89 -6.67 -11.02
N ALA A 167 19.44 -7.80 -10.59
CA ALA A 167 19.00 -9.14 -10.99
C ALA A 167 17.54 -9.44 -10.62
N ILE A 168 16.91 -8.59 -9.79
CA ILE A 168 15.47 -8.69 -9.49
C ILE A 168 14.60 -8.41 -10.71
N PHE A 169 15.12 -7.79 -11.74
CA PHE A 169 14.41 -7.43 -12.97
C PHE A 169 14.78 -8.34 -14.15
N ASP A 170 13.79 -8.64 -14.95
CA ASP A 170 13.95 -9.12 -16.31
C ASP A 170 12.92 -8.45 -17.24
N LYS A 171 12.90 -8.80 -18.54
CA LYS A 171 12.01 -8.20 -19.53
C LYS A 171 10.50 -8.44 -19.27
N HIS A 172 10.16 -9.41 -18.44
CA HIS A 172 8.77 -9.78 -18.10
C HIS A 172 8.34 -9.22 -16.75
N THR A 173 9.29 -8.68 -15.98
CA THR A 173 8.99 -8.07 -14.68
C THR A 173 8.06 -6.87 -14.84
N VAL A 174 7.09 -6.77 -13.94
CA VAL A 174 6.32 -5.55 -13.70
C VAL A 174 6.90 -4.83 -12.49
N SER A 175 7.28 -3.56 -12.64
CA SER A 175 7.75 -2.71 -11.54
C SER A 175 6.62 -1.82 -11.05
N TYR A 176 6.39 -1.83 -9.75
CA TYR A 176 5.43 -0.96 -9.08
C TYR A 176 6.11 -0.17 -7.97
N ASP A 177 6.06 1.14 -8.03
CA ASP A 177 6.52 2.00 -6.93
C ASP A 177 5.30 2.57 -6.19
N MET A 178 5.17 2.33 -4.89
CA MET A 178 4.07 2.90 -4.10
C MET A 178 4.13 4.43 -3.98
N MET A 179 5.30 5.03 -4.30
CA MET A 179 5.43 6.48 -4.44
C MET A 179 4.92 6.89 -5.83
N TYR A 180 4.49 8.14 -5.96
CA TYR A 180 4.03 8.73 -7.21
C TYR A 180 4.43 10.20 -7.28
N GLY A 181 4.44 10.75 -8.49
CA GLY A 181 4.79 12.15 -8.72
C GLY A 181 4.66 12.53 -10.19
N GLN A 182 5.28 13.65 -10.55
CA GLN A 182 5.44 14.05 -11.94
C GLN A 182 6.43 13.12 -12.63
N GLY A 183 6.03 12.53 -13.75
CA GLY A 183 6.88 11.61 -14.51
C GLY A 183 7.16 10.29 -13.81
N LEU A 184 8.30 9.66 -14.15
CA LEU A 184 8.72 8.41 -13.54
C LEU A 184 9.36 8.64 -12.17
N THR A 185 9.02 7.79 -11.21
CA THR A 185 9.76 7.73 -9.95
C THR A 185 11.18 7.22 -10.17
N ALA A 186 12.10 7.52 -9.26
CA ALA A 186 13.49 7.06 -9.35
C ALA A 186 13.59 5.52 -9.47
N PHE A 187 12.76 4.81 -8.71
CA PHE A 187 12.70 3.35 -8.76
C PHE A 187 12.23 2.83 -10.13
N ASN A 188 11.16 3.40 -10.67
CA ASN A 188 10.63 3.01 -11.97
C ASN A 188 11.56 3.41 -13.13
N GLN A 189 12.29 4.52 -13.01
CA GLN A 189 13.34 4.88 -13.97
C GLN A 189 14.46 3.83 -13.94
N TRP A 190 14.94 3.46 -12.77
CA TRP A 190 15.93 2.40 -12.62
C TRP A 190 15.45 1.06 -13.21
N ALA A 191 14.21 0.66 -12.96
CA ALA A 191 13.64 -0.55 -13.55
C ALA A 191 13.64 -0.49 -15.09
N LYS A 192 13.25 0.64 -15.69
CA LYS A 192 13.30 0.86 -17.15
C LYS A 192 14.71 0.76 -17.70
N ASP A 193 15.69 1.34 -17.02
CA ASP A 193 17.11 1.29 -17.42
C ASP A 193 17.66 -0.16 -17.38
N LYS A 194 16.98 -1.06 -16.64
CA LYS A 194 17.27 -2.52 -16.60
C LYS A 194 16.41 -3.35 -17.56
N GLY A 195 15.63 -2.69 -18.43
CA GLY A 195 14.86 -3.36 -19.50
C GLY A 195 13.43 -3.75 -19.12
N VAL A 196 12.94 -3.30 -17.96
CA VAL A 196 11.53 -3.51 -17.57
C VAL A 196 10.61 -2.67 -18.46
N ALA A 197 9.67 -3.33 -19.14
CA ALA A 197 8.76 -2.67 -20.08
C ALA A 197 7.57 -2.02 -19.37
N GLN A 198 7.08 -2.62 -18.30
CA GLN A 198 5.87 -2.20 -17.57
C GLN A 198 6.25 -1.64 -16.20
N THR A 199 6.01 -0.34 -16.02
CA THR A 199 6.27 0.36 -14.76
C THR A 199 5.03 1.15 -14.35
N TYR A 200 4.62 1.02 -13.10
CA TYR A 200 3.46 1.72 -12.53
C TYR A 200 3.85 2.40 -11.23
N ASP A 201 3.18 3.50 -10.91
CA ASP A 201 3.38 4.24 -9.67
C ASP A 201 2.13 4.21 -8.78
N GLY A 202 2.24 4.70 -7.54
CA GLY A 202 1.23 4.62 -6.51
C GLY A 202 0.00 5.51 -6.70
N LEU A 203 -0.11 6.28 -7.80
CA LEU A 203 -1.28 7.14 -8.00
C LEU A 203 -2.57 6.33 -8.11
N GLY A 204 -2.52 5.18 -8.81
CA GLY A 204 -3.68 4.30 -8.91
C GLY A 204 -4.05 3.68 -7.57
N MET A 205 -3.07 3.28 -6.75
CA MET A 205 -3.28 2.83 -5.37
C MET A 205 -3.96 3.93 -4.53
N LEU A 206 -3.54 5.19 -4.66
CA LEU A 206 -4.17 6.33 -3.97
C LEU A 206 -5.65 6.46 -4.31
N VAL A 207 -6.00 6.37 -5.58
CA VAL A 207 -7.40 6.45 -6.03
C VAL A 207 -8.18 5.20 -5.61
N GLY A 208 -7.58 4.04 -5.74
CA GLY A 208 -8.17 2.75 -5.36
C GLY A 208 -8.54 2.69 -3.89
N GLN A 209 -7.63 3.08 -2.98
CA GLN A 209 -7.92 3.09 -1.54
C GLN A 209 -9.05 4.08 -1.18
N ALA A 210 -9.13 5.22 -1.89
CA ALA A 210 -10.23 6.17 -1.66
C ALA A 210 -11.57 5.61 -2.13
N ALA A 211 -11.61 4.85 -3.23
CA ALA A 211 -12.80 4.15 -3.69
C ALA A 211 -13.25 3.06 -2.70
N GLU A 212 -12.31 2.35 -2.06
CA GLU A 212 -12.60 1.40 -0.98
C GLU A 212 -13.17 2.09 0.26
N SER A 213 -12.60 3.22 0.66
CA SER A 213 -13.14 4.03 1.75
C SER A 213 -14.58 4.48 1.44
N PHE A 214 -14.84 4.90 0.21
CA PHE A 214 -16.19 5.27 -0.23
C PHE A 214 -17.15 4.07 -0.18
N MET A 215 -16.69 2.88 -0.60
CA MET A 215 -17.46 1.63 -0.47
C MET A 215 -17.80 1.33 0.99
N LEU A 216 -16.83 1.48 1.91
CA LEU A 216 -17.08 1.30 3.34
C LEU A 216 -18.15 2.27 3.86
N TRP A 217 -18.10 3.55 3.46
CA TRP A 217 -19.03 4.57 3.93
C TRP A 217 -20.42 4.48 3.31
N ARG A 218 -20.49 4.17 2.01
CA ARG A 218 -21.73 4.32 1.21
C ARG A 218 -22.30 3.01 0.67
N GLY A 219 -21.59 1.88 0.79
CA GLY A 219 -21.98 0.59 0.23
C GLY A 219 -21.94 0.52 -1.31
N LEU A 220 -21.33 1.49 -1.96
CA LEU A 220 -21.21 1.60 -3.41
C LEU A 220 -19.75 1.91 -3.79
N ARG A 221 -19.18 1.14 -4.71
CA ARG A 221 -17.84 1.39 -5.24
C ARG A 221 -17.91 2.36 -6.43
N PRO A 222 -17.29 3.54 -6.36
CA PRO A 222 -17.26 4.48 -7.47
C PRO A 222 -16.28 4.03 -8.56
N GLY A 223 -16.50 4.50 -9.80
CA GLY A 223 -15.54 4.32 -10.89
C GLY A 223 -14.28 5.18 -10.68
N THR A 224 -13.11 4.58 -10.87
CA THR A 224 -11.81 5.23 -10.60
C THR A 224 -11.11 5.79 -11.85
N LYS A 225 -11.41 5.24 -13.04
CA LYS A 225 -10.65 5.51 -14.28
C LYS A 225 -10.62 6.98 -14.70
N GLN A 226 -11.73 7.69 -14.54
CA GLN A 226 -11.79 9.10 -14.91
C GLN A 226 -10.96 9.96 -13.96
N ILE A 227 -11.16 9.76 -12.65
CA ILE A 227 -10.43 10.50 -11.59
C ILE A 227 -8.92 10.25 -11.72
N LEU A 228 -8.51 9.01 -11.97
CA LEU A 228 -7.09 8.67 -12.15
C LEU A 228 -6.48 9.46 -13.34
N ARG A 229 -7.19 9.55 -14.48
CA ARG A 229 -6.73 10.33 -15.63
C ARG A 229 -6.62 11.83 -15.33
N GLU A 230 -7.60 12.38 -14.64
CA GLU A 230 -7.62 13.80 -14.26
C GLU A 230 -6.48 14.14 -13.28
N LEU A 231 -6.26 13.28 -12.25
CA LEU A 231 -5.16 13.46 -11.33
C LEU A 231 -3.79 13.33 -12.02
N ARG A 232 -3.64 12.35 -12.92
CA ARG A 232 -2.39 12.19 -13.68
C ARG A 232 -2.11 13.45 -14.52
N LYS A 233 -3.10 13.97 -15.25
CA LYS A 233 -2.98 15.21 -16.03
C LYS A 233 -2.59 16.40 -15.14
N ASN A 234 -3.15 16.51 -13.94
CA ASN A 234 -2.83 17.61 -13.03
C ASN A 234 -1.40 17.49 -12.43
N LEU A 235 -0.85 16.27 -12.35
CA LEU A 235 0.54 16.06 -11.91
C LEU A 235 1.55 16.37 -13.01
N GLU A 236 1.16 16.21 -14.28
CA GLU A 236 2.04 16.42 -15.43
C GLU A 236 2.06 17.88 -15.93
N GLY A 237 1.14 18.73 -15.43
CA GLY A 237 1.06 20.17 -15.71
C GLY A 237 0.18 20.51 -16.88
#